data_ce1264f5a146d8b62fa6edae4c9b65db
#
_entry.id   ce1264f5a146d8b62fa6edae4c9b65db
#
_cell.length_a   1.000
_cell.length_b   1.000
_cell.length_c   1.000
_cell.angle_alpha   90.00
_cell.angle_beta   90.00
_cell.angle_gamma   90.00
#
_symmetry.space_group_name_H-M   'P 1'
#
loop_
_entity.id
_entity.type
_entity.pdbx_description
1 polymer ?
#
loop_
_entity_poly.entity_id
_entity_poly.type
_entity_poly.pdbx_seq_one_letter_code
_entity_poly.pdbx_strand_id
1 'polypeptide(L)'
;PGGERYEDATSEIARRVDEGALIVNYIGHGGERGWAHERILNLETINAWTNLRRLPVFMTATCELFRYDDPDIYSAGEAILFNPQGGGVALLTTTRTVYSSGNQQVNRAFFETALDDTQGRRLGDIYRDTKNSEQITSHTNSRNFSLMGDPALELAYPAKHVYFTEVPDTMRSLDEVVIRGYVGNAKGDVLSEFDGVVVPTVFDKRASVTTLD
;
A
#
# COMPACT_ATOMS: atom_id res chain seq x y z
N PRO A 1 29.80 -5.35 -5.66
CA PRO A 1 29.35 -4.12 -6.27
C PRO A 1 27.99 -3.78 -5.67
N GLY A 2 27.97 -2.95 -4.62
CA GLY A 2 26.74 -2.43 -4.05
C GLY A 2 26.31 -1.25 -4.92
N GLY A 3 25.11 -1.28 -5.48
CA GLY A 3 24.48 -0.10 -6.05
C GLY A 3 24.35 1.00 -4.99
N GLU A 4 24.12 2.23 -5.43
CA GLU A 4 23.82 3.34 -4.51
C GLU A 4 22.67 2.92 -3.57
N ARG A 5 22.82 3.20 -2.29
CA ARG A 5 21.75 3.00 -1.31
C ARG A 5 21.00 4.30 -1.16
N TYR A 6 19.69 4.20 -1.20
CA TYR A 6 18.81 5.33 -0.92
C TYR A 6 18.35 5.27 0.54
N GLU A 7 19.21 5.69 1.46
CA GLU A 7 18.95 5.65 2.90
C GLU A 7 17.72 6.48 3.29
N ASP A 8 17.50 7.59 2.63
CA ASP A 8 16.32 8.43 2.83
C ASP A 8 15.01 7.68 2.51
N ALA A 9 15.00 6.93 1.39
CA ALA A 9 13.83 6.12 1.04
C ALA A 9 13.59 4.98 2.03
N THR A 10 14.65 4.31 2.47
CA THR A 10 14.58 3.25 3.49
C THR A 10 14.02 3.80 4.81
N SER A 11 14.54 4.95 5.25
CA SER A 11 14.11 5.60 6.49
C SER A 11 12.66 6.08 6.41
N GLU A 12 12.24 6.62 5.26
CA GLU A 12 10.86 7.09 5.07
C GLU A 12 9.87 5.91 5.03
N ILE A 13 10.22 4.78 4.37
CA ILE A 13 9.41 3.56 4.39
C ILE A 13 9.23 3.07 5.84
N ALA A 14 10.32 2.97 6.60
CA ALA A 14 10.27 2.53 7.99
C ALA A 14 9.38 3.46 8.84
N ARG A 15 9.58 4.76 8.71
CA ARG A 15 8.78 5.77 9.41
C ARG A 15 7.29 5.65 9.08
N ARG A 16 6.92 5.49 7.81
CA ARG A 16 5.52 5.36 7.38
C ARG A 16 4.88 4.07 7.87
N VAL A 17 5.63 2.97 7.89
CA VAL A 17 5.14 1.71 8.43
C VAL A 17 4.90 1.83 9.94
N ASP A 18 5.80 2.46 10.68
CA ASP A 18 5.65 2.67 12.13
C ASP A 18 4.54 3.66 12.49
N GLU A 19 4.29 4.68 11.67
CA GLU A 19 3.14 5.59 11.81
C GLU A 19 1.80 4.90 11.54
N GLY A 20 1.83 3.84 10.74
CA GLY A 20 0.68 3.06 10.32
C GLY A 20 0.16 3.46 8.94
N ALA A 21 -0.16 2.44 8.16
CA ALA A 21 -0.80 2.56 6.85
C ALA A 21 -1.85 1.46 6.71
N LEU A 22 -2.89 1.70 5.91
CA LEU A 22 -3.84 0.65 5.56
C LEU A 22 -3.18 -0.36 4.59
N ILE A 23 -2.55 0.17 3.54
CA ILE A 23 -1.89 -0.60 2.50
C ILE A 23 -0.52 0.02 2.24
N VAL A 24 0.50 -0.82 2.18
CA VAL A 24 1.83 -0.47 1.66
C VAL A 24 1.96 -1.10 0.27
N ASN A 25 2.18 -0.26 -0.74
CA ASN A 25 2.27 -0.72 -2.13
C ASN A 25 3.67 -0.56 -2.69
N TYR A 26 4.13 -1.60 -3.38
CA TYR A 26 5.38 -1.56 -4.13
C TYR A 26 5.25 -2.25 -5.48
N ILE A 27 5.70 -1.59 -6.54
CA ILE A 27 5.87 -2.17 -7.88
C ILE A 27 7.31 -1.91 -8.31
N GLY A 28 8.05 -2.96 -8.62
CA GLY A 28 9.42 -2.81 -9.06
C GLY A 28 10.22 -4.11 -9.00
N HIS A 29 11.53 -3.98 -9.16
CA HIS A 29 12.43 -5.10 -8.98
C HIS A 29 12.58 -5.47 -7.51
N GLY A 30 12.81 -6.74 -7.25
CA GLY A 30 13.10 -7.28 -5.93
C GLY A 30 13.35 -8.77 -6.00
N GLY A 31 13.40 -9.39 -4.85
CA GLY A 31 13.63 -10.81 -4.68
C GLY A 31 13.39 -11.24 -3.25
N GLU A 32 13.85 -12.41 -2.89
CA GLU A 32 13.62 -13.02 -1.57
C GLU A 32 14.10 -12.14 -0.41
N ARG A 33 15.07 -11.24 -0.65
CA ARG A 33 15.71 -10.44 0.41
C ARG A 33 15.20 -9.02 0.53
N GLY A 34 14.23 -8.59 -0.33
CA GLY A 34 13.65 -7.25 -0.26
C GLY A 34 13.42 -6.60 -1.62
N TRP A 35 13.30 -5.27 -1.59
CA TRP A 35 12.94 -4.44 -2.74
C TRP A 35 14.14 -3.72 -3.33
N ALA A 36 14.15 -3.65 -4.66
CA ALA A 36 15.12 -2.96 -5.50
C ALA A 36 16.57 -3.46 -5.35
N HIS A 37 17.38 -3.16 -6.33
CA HIS A 37 18.84 -3.38 -6.25
C HIS A 37 19.50 -2.49 -5.21
N GLU A 38 18.93 -1.31 -4.99
CA GLU A 38 19.31 -0.30 -4.01
C GLU A 38 18.97 -0.69 -2.57
N ARG A 39 18.23 -1.81 -2.38
CA ARG A 39 17.84 -2.36 -1.09
C ARG A 39 17.06 -1.36 -0.22
N ILE A 40 16.11 -0.66 -0.82
CA ILE A 40 15.23 0.30 -0.13
C ILE A 40 14.37 -0.37 0.95
N LEU A 41 14.17 -1.68 0.87
CA LEU A 41 13.64 -2.54 1.93
C LEU A 41 14.47 -3.82 1.98
N ASN A 42 14.87 -4.23 3.17
CA ASN A 42 15.64 -5.45 3.42
C ASN A 42 15.27 -6.08 4.77
N LEU A 43 15.81 -7.27 5.05
CA LEU A 43 15.53 -8.01 6.28
C LEU A 43 15.88 -7.23 7.56
N GLU A 44 16.97 -6.46 7.55
CA GLU A 44 17.39 -5.66 8.70
C GLU A 44 16.35 -4.60 9.03
N THR A 45 15.88 -3.85 8.03
CA THR A 45 14.84 -2.85 8.18
C THR A 45 13.52 -3.46 8.67
N ILE A 46 13.10 -4.59 8.06
CA ILE A 46 11.86 -5.28 8.42
C ILE A 46 11.90 -5.75 9.87
N ASN A 47 13.01 -6.36 10.31
CA ASN A 47 13.15 -6.87 11.66
C ASN A 47 13.22 -5.76 12.73
N ALA A 48 13.54 -4.53 12.33
CA ALA A 48 13.56 -3.37 13.21
C ALA A 48 12.19 -2.72 13.43
N TRP A 49 11.16 -3.08 12.65
CA TRP A 49 9.82 -2.52 12.81
C TRP A 49 9.15 -2.90 14.13
N THR A 50 8.44 -1.94 14.72
CA THR A 50 7.75 -2.08 16.02
C THR A 50 6.27 -1.73 15.95
N ASN A 51 5.70 -1.77 14.77
CA ASN A 51 4.34 -1.34 14.45
C ASN A 51 3.24 -2.37 14.75
N LEU A 52 3.41 -3.26 15.72
CA LEU A 52 2.50 -4.38 16.02
C LEU A 52 1.01 -3.99 16.16
N ARG A 53 0.74 -2.75 16.56
CA ARG A 53 -0.63 -2.23 16.71
C ARG A 53 -1.18 -1.54 15.45
N ARG A 54 -0.40 -1.50 14.36
CA ARG A 54 -0.70 -0.74 13.13
C ARG A 54 -0.19 -1.50 11.91
N LEU A 55 -0.50 -2.80 11.86
CA LEU A 55 -0.03 -3.68 10.79
C LEU A 55 -0.73 -3.38 9.46
N PRO A 56 -0.01 -2.95 8.43
CA PRO A 56 -0.57 -2.76 7.09
C PRO A 56 -0.77 -4.08 6.35
N VAL A 57 -1.56 -4.05 5.29
CA VAL A 57 -1.51 -5.04 4.22
C VAL A 57 -0.45 -4.61 3.21
N PHE A 58 0.41 -5.54 2.81
CA PHE A 58 1.38 -5.29 1.75
C PHE A 58 0.87 -5.79 0.41
N MET A 59 0.77 -4.90 -0.57
CA MET A 59 0.60 -5.25 -1.98
C MET A 59 1.94 -5.08 -2.69
N THR A 60 2.62 -6.18 -3.02
CA THR A 60 3.98 -6.11 -3.55
C THR A 60 4.10 -6.83 -4.88
N ALA A 61 4.19 -6.05 -5.93
CA ALA A 61 4.33 -6.52 -7.31
C ALA A 61 5.82 -6.56 -7.70
N THR A 62 6.52 -7.55 -7.16
CA THR A 62 7.95 -7.82 -7.36
C THR A 62 8.19 -9.31 -7.46
N CYS A 63 9.40 -9.76 -7.80
CA CYS A 63 9.70 -11.19 -7.89
C CYS A 63 9.97 -11.82 -6.53
N GLU A 64 9.45 -13.01 -6.27
CA GLU A 64 9.88 -13.99 -5.25
C GLU A 64 9.96 -13.44 -3.81
N LEU A 65 9.25 -12.36 -3.48
CA LEU A 65 9.37 -11.74 -2.15
C LEU A 65 8.96 -12.70 -1.02
N PHE A 66 8.00 -13.60 -1.29
CA PHE A 66 7.54 -14.61 -0.32
C PHE A 66 7.79 -16.03 -0.87
N ARG A 67 9.05 -16.41 -1.01
CA ARG A 67 9.45 -17.74 -1.47
C ARG A 67 9.47 -18.73 -0.29
N TYR A 68 8.30 -19.03 0.24
CA TYR A 68 8.09 -19.81 1.47
C TYR A 68 8.45 -21.30 1.35
N ASP A 69 8.64 -21.80 0.16
CA ASP A 69 8.92 -23.22 -0.11
C ASP A 69 10.41 -23.53 -0.33
N ASP A 70 11.28 -22.56 -0.06
CA ASP A 70 12.72 -22.75 -0.06
C ASP A 70 13.24 -22.83 1.39
N PRO A 71 13.60 -24.02 1.88
CA PRO A 71 13.99 -24.18 3.29
C PRO A 71 15.31 -23.51 3.64
N ASP A 72 16.11 -23.13 2.64
CA ASP A 72 17.42 -22.51 2.85
C ASP A 72 17.32 -20.97 2.87
N ILE A 73 16.14 -20.40 2.60
CA ILE A 73 15.92 -18.96 2.50
C ILE A 73 14.83 -18.54 3.45
N TYR A 74 15.14 -17.60 4.36
CA TYR A 74 14.13 -16.83 5.06
C TYR A 74 13.85 -15.55 4.28
N SER A 75 12.70 -15.49 3.64
CA SER A 75 12.35 -14.42 2.72
C SER A 75 11.89 -13.14 3.42
N ALA A 76 12.00 -12.01 2.74
CA ALA A 76 11.52 -10.73 3.26
C ALA A 76 10.00 -10.74 3.47
N GLY A 77 9.24 -11.46 2.66
CA GLY A 77 7.81 -11.64 2.86
C GLY A 77 7.49 -12.40 4.16
N GLU A 78 8.26 -13.45 4.49
CA GLU A 78 8.15 -14.15 5.76
C GLU A 78 8.53 -13.23 6.92
N ALA A 79 9.61 -12.48 6.77
CA ALA A 79 10.02 -11.51 7.79
C ALA A 79 8.94 -10.45 8.05
N ILE A 80 8.25 -9.96 7.02
CA ILE A 80 7.13 -9.04 7.16
C ILE A 80 5.97 -9.69 7.93
N LEU A 81 5.62 -10.94 7.60
CA LEU A 81 4.45 -11.59 8.19
C LEU A 81 4.71 -12.13 9.60
N PHE A 82 5.93 -12.55 9.89
CA PHE A 82 6.27 -13.23 11.13
C PHE A 82 7.10 -12.41 12.13
N ASN A 83 7.33 -11.12 11.85
CA ASN A 83 7.99 -10.24 12.83
C ASN A 83 7.14 -10.13 14.10
N PRO A 84 7.65 -10.59 15.28
CA PRO A 84 6.86 -10.60 16.50
C PRO A 84 6.59 -9.20 17.09
N GLN A 85 7.26 -8.17 16.60
CA GLN A 85 7.14 -6.80 17.09
C GLN A 85 6.43 -5.87 16.10
N GLY A 86 6.21 -6.31 14.84
CA GLY A 86 5.63 -5.46 13.82
C GLY A 86 5.42 -6.17 12.50
N GLY A 87 5.67 -5.46 11.39
CA GLY A 87 5.55 -6.01 10.04
C GLY A 87 4.23 -5.71 9.37
N GLY A 88 3.62 -6.72 8.76
CA GLY A 88 2.34 -6.64 8.06
C GLY A 88 1.36 -7.72 8.50
N VAL A 89 0.07 -7.41 8.45
CA VAL A 89 -0.97 -8.37 8.84
C VAL A 89 -1.26 -9.40 7.74
N ALA A 90 -1.01 -9.03 6.49
CA ALA A 90 -1.14 -9.87 5.31
C ALA A 90 -0.34 -9.30 4.13
N LEU A 91 -0.04 -10.14 3.16
CA LEU A 91 0.59 -9.75 1.91
C LEU A 91 -0.16 -10.33 0.72
N LEU A 92 -0.41 -9.51 -0.29
CA LEU A 92 -0.65 -9.97 -1.65
C LEU A 92 0.66 -9.80 -2.42
N THR A 93 1.36 -10.88 -2.62
CA THR A 93 2.75 -10.88 -3.09
C THR A 93 3.07 -12.09 -3.93
N THR A 94 4.29 -12.18 -4.42
CA THR A 94 4.72 -13.21 -5.35
C THR A 94 5.59 -14.27 -4.68
N THR A 95 5.37 -15.51 -5.12
CA THR A 95 6.15 -16.68 -4.72
C THR A 95 7.17 -17.12 -5.77
N ARG A 96 7.10 -16.53 -6.95
CA ARG A 96 7.96 -16.82 -8.12
C ARG A 96 8.19 -15.56 -8.94
N THR A 97 9.09 -15.67 -9.91
CA THR A 97 9.37 -14.61 -10.89
C THR A 97 8.10 -14.19 -11.62
N VAL A 98 7.95 -12.88 -11.80
CA VAL A 98 6.83 -12.21 -12.47
C VAL A 98 7.33 -11.18 -13.47
N TYR A 99 6.44 -10.70 -14.34
CA TYR A 99 6.75 -9.77 -15.41
C TYR A 99 6.09 -8.40 -15.15
N SER A 100 6.75 -7.32 -15.53
CA SER A 100 6.34 -5.95 -15.21
C SER A 100 4.94 -5.58 -15.70
N SER A 101 4.57 -5.95 -16.93
CA SER A 101 3.24 -5.68 -17.47
C SER A 101 2.13 -6.39 -16.69
N GLY A 102 2.36 -7.66 -16.33
CA GLY A 102 1.45 -8.43 -15.49
C GLY A 102 1.38 -7.88 -14.05
N ASN A 103 2.50 -7.38 -13.53
CA ASN A 103 2.52 -6.72 -12.22
C ASN A 103 1.59 -5.51 -12.16
N GLN A 104 1.62 -4.66 -13.19
CA GLN A 104 0.72 -3.51 -13.29
C GLN A 104 -0.75 -3.93 -13.35
N GLN A 105 -1.07 -4.98 -14.10
CA GLN A 105 -2.44 -5.49 -14.20
C GLN A 105 -2.96 -5.97 -12.85
N VAL A 106 -2.20 -6.81 -12.15
CA VAL A 106 -2.60 -7.33 -10.83
C VAL A 106 -2.70 -6.22 -9.79
N ASN A 107 -1.72 -5.31 -9.77
CA ASN A 107 -1.72 -4.18 -8.85
C ASN A 107 -2.94 -3.26 -9.07
N ARG A 108 -3.22 -2.89 -10.31
CA ARG A 108 -4.37 -2.07 -10.65
C ARG A 108 -5.68 -2.76 -10.26
N ALA A 109 -5.87 -4.02 -10.64
CA ALA A 109 -7.06 -4.79 -10.29
C ALA A 109 -7.26 -4.91 -8.77
N PHE A 110 -6.17 -5.05 -8.01
CA PHE A 110 -6.23 -5.05 -6.55
C PHE A 110 -6.77 -3.74 -6.00
N PHE A 111 -6.24 -2.59 -6.43
CA PHE A 111 -6.70 -1.30 -5.91
C PHE A 111 -8.11 -0.95 -6.35
N GLU A 112 -8.50 -1.27 -7.58
CA GLU A 112 -9.88 -1.10 -8.04
C GLU A 112 -10.86 -1.95 -7.20
N THR A 113 -10.44 -3.16 -6.79
CA THR A 113 -11.27 -4.04 -5.95
C THR A 113 -11.24 -3.64 -4.48
N ALA A 114 -10.06 -3.29 -3.95
CA ALA A 114 -9.90 -2.99 -2.53
C ALA A 114 -10.42 -1.61 -2.12
N LEU A 115 -10.41 -0.63 -3.04
CA LEU A 115 -10.87 0.74 -2.77
C LEU A 115 -12.25 1.04 -3.35
N ASP A 116 -12.90 0.07 -3.98
CA ASP A 116 -14.32 0.17 -4.31
C ASP A 116 -15.15 0.22 -3.02
N ASP A 117 -16.22 1.03 -3.01
CA ASP A 117 -17.01 1.38 -1.81
C ASP A 117 -17.73 0.16 -1.21
N THR A 118 -16.96 -0.72 -0.62
CA THR A 118 -17.44 -1.99 -0.06
C THR A 118 -16.87 -2.23 1.32
N GLN A 119 -17.38 -1.48 2.29
CA GLN A 119 -17.10 -1.77 3.69
C GLN A 119 -17.51 -3.23 4.03
N GLY A 120 -16.67 -3.91 4.82
CA GLY A 120 -16.94 -5.27 5.27
C GLY A 120 -16.54 -6.36 4.29
N ARG A 121 -15.74 -6.08 3.26
CA ARG A 121 -15.17 -7.12 2.40
C ARG A 121 -13.96 -7.77 3.05
N ARG A 122 -13.96 -9.09 3.06
CA ARG A 122 -12.82 -9.87 3.53
C ARG A 122 -11.68 -9.82 2.50
N LEU A 123 -10.46 -9.87 2.98
CA LEU A 123 -9.27 -9.83 2.14
C LEU A 123 -9.24 -10.98 1.12
N GLY A 124 -9.76 -12.16 1.49
CA GLY A 124 -9.91 -13.29 0.58
C GLY A 124 -10.88 -13.03 -0.58
N ASP A 125 -11.96 -12.27 -0.34
CA ASP A 125 -12.89 -11.89 -1.39
C ASP A 125 -12.25 -10.84 -2.33
N ILE A 126 -11.54 -9.86 -1.77
CA ILE A 126 -10.75 -8.88 -2.54
C ILE A 126 -9.71 -9.61 -3.41
N TYR A 127 -8.98 -10.56 -2.83
CA TYR A 127 -7.99 -11.35 -3.56
C TYR A 127 -8.62 -12.15 -4.69
N ARG A 128 -9.72 -12.86 -4.43
CA ARG A 128 -10.44 -13.65 -5.45
C ARG A 128 -10.89 -12.76 -6.61
N ASP A 129 -11.50 -11.61 -6.33
CA ASP A 129 -12.03 -10.73 -7.35
C ASP A 129 -10.90 -10.02 -8.12
N THR A 130 -9.81 -9.67 -7.43
CA THR A 130 -8.56 -9.23 -8.08
C THR A 130 -8.07 -10.25 -9.10
N LYS A 131 -7.97 -11.52 -8.71
CA LYS A 131 -7.46 -12.60 -9.58
C LYS A 131 -8.38 -12.93 -10.75
N ASN A 132 -9.68 -12.69 -10.60
CA ASN A 132 -10.71 -12.92 -11.63
C ASN A 132 -10.97 -11.68 -12.49
N SER A 133 -10.26 -10.58 -12.27
CA SER A 133 -10.41 -9.37 -13.09
C SER A 133 -10.04 -9.63 -14.56
N GLU A 134 -10.90 -9.19 -15.47
CA GLU A 134 -10.66 -9.29 -16.92
C GLU A 134 -9.42 -8.52 -17.39
N GLN A 135 -8.93 -7.59 -16.58
CA GLN A 135 -7.70 -6.84 -16.86
C GLN A 135 -6.45 -7.71 -16.77
N ILE A 136 -6.51 -8.86 -16.08
CA ILE A 136 -5.36 -9.74 -15.89
C ILE A 136 -5.28 -10.73 -17.04
N THR A 137 -4.46 -10.43 -18.02
CA THR A 137 -4.18 -11.29 -19.16
C THR A 137 -2.93 -12.17 -18.98
N SER A 138 -2.09 -11.85 -18.00
CA SER A 138 -0.88 -12.61 -17.69
C SER A 138 -1.19 -13.79 -16.77
N HIS A 139 -1.32 -14.99 -17.34
CA HIS A 139 -1.53 -16.21 -16.56
C HIS A 139 -0.37 -16.54 -15.61
N THR A 140 0.86 -16.24 -15.99
CA THR A 140 2.05 -16.45 -15.13
C THR A 140 1.97 -15.58 -13.89
N ASN A 141 1.78 -14.27 -14.07
CA ASN A 141 1.64 -13.35 -12.94
C ASN A 141 0.44 -13.72 -12.07
N SER A 142 -0.72 -13.99 -12.70
CA SER A 142 -1.91 -14.39 -11.95
C SER A 142 -1.64 -15.57 -11.02
N ARG A 143 -0.94 -16.62 -11.48
CA ARG A 143 -0.62 -17.79 -10.66
C ARG A 143 0.41 -17.50 -9.56
N ASN A 144 1.40 -16.69 -9.86
CA ASN A 144 2.54 -16.45 -8.97
C ASN A 144 2.23 -15.44 -7.85
N PHE A 145 1.16 -14.64 -7.97
CA PHE A 145 0.65 -13.85 -6.85
C PHE A 145 -0.17 -14.72 -5.91
N SER A 146 0.09 -14.60 -4.63
CA SER A 146 -0.60 -15.33 -3.57
C SER A 146 -0.97 -14.40 -2.43
N LEU A 147 -2.07 -14.72 -1.75
CA LEU A 147 -2.44 -14.08 -0.49
C LEU A 147 -1.78 -14.84 0.66
N MET A 148 -0.97 -14.16 1.43
CA MET A 148 -0.35 -14.64 2.65
C MET A 148 -0.96 -13.90 3.84
N GLY A 149 -1.59 -14.61 4.75
CA GLY A 149 -2.33 -14.08 5.89
C GLY A 149 -3.72 -14.70 6.00
N ASP A 150 -4.54 -14.14 6.87
CA ASP A 150 -5.92 -14.61 7.08
C ASP A 150 -6.87 -14.06 6.00
N PRO A 151 -7.48 -14.91 5.15
CA PRO A 151 -8.43 -14.47 4.14
C PRO A 151 -9.75 -13.94 4.71
N ALA A 152 -10.06 -14.22 5.97
CA ALA A 152 -11.25 -13.70 6.64
C ALA A 152 -11.07 -12.28 7.19
N LEU A 153 -9.84 -11.76 7.19
CA LEU A 153 -9.53 -10.40 7.64
C LEU A 153 -10.29 -9.37 6.82
N GLU A 154 -10.92 -8.42 7.49
CA GLU A 154 -11.47 -7.22 6.90
C GLU A 154 -10.47 -6.06 7.03
N LEU A 155 -10.33 -5.25 5.97
CA LEU A 155 -9.47 -4.07 6.02
C LEU A 155 -10.07 -2.99 6.92
N ALA A 156 -9.23 -2.34 7.71
CA ALA A 156 -9.63 -1.25 8.60
C ALA A 156 -9.87 0.04 7.82
N TYR A 157 -10.86 0.07 6.95
CA TYR A 157 -11.22 1.26 6.19
C TYR A 157 -11.59 2.42 7.11
N PRO A 158 -11.35 3.67 6.69
CA PRO A 158 -11.74 4.84 7.46
C PRO A 158 -13.25 4.84 7.72
N ALA A 159 -13.65 4.85 8.99
CA ALA A 159 -15.06 4.95 9.39
C ALA A 159 -15.56 6.41 9.47
N LYS A 160 -14.66 7.37 9.31
CA LYS A 160 -14.94 8.81 9.37
C LYS A 160 -14.63 9.44 8.04
N HIS A 161 -15.47 10.40 7.64
CA HIS A 161 -15.35 11.11 6.38
C HIS A 161 -15.15 12.60 6.64
N VAL A 162 -14.38 13.28 5.80
CA VAL A 162 -14.24 14.74 5.82
C VAL A 162 -15.12 15.30 4.71
N TYR A 163 -16.05 16.17 5.09
CA TYR A 163 -16.95 16.86 4.18
C TYR A 163 -16.54 18.31 4.07
N PHE A 164 -16.26 18.77 2.87
CA PHE A 164 -15.97 20.16 2.60
C PHE A 164 -17.29 20.92 2.36
N THR A 165 -17.48 22.02 3.07
CA THR A 165 -18.65 22.91 2.92
C THR A 165 -18.29 24.18 2.14
N GLU A 166 -17.02 24.56 2.15
CA GLU A 166 -16.50 25.69 1.40
C GLU A 166 -15.08 25.40 0.93
N VAL A 167 -14.90 25.40 -0.37
CA VAL A 167 -13.60 25.28 -1.04
C VAL A 167 -13.58 26.29 -2.18
N PRO A 168 -12.59 27.19 -2.27
CA PRO A 168 -12.47 28.11 -3.40
C PRO A 168 -12.25 27.37 -4.73
N ASP A 169 -12.98 27.74 -5.76
CA ASP A 169 -12.81 27.18 -7.11
C ASP A 169 -11.44 27.55 -7.73
N THR A 170 -10.88 28.66 -7.30
CA THR A 170 -9.59 29.16 -7.79
C THR A 170 -8.80 29.77 -6.65
N MET A 171 -7.53 29.39 -6.59
CA MET A 171 -6.55 29.96 -5.66
C MET A 171 -5.38 30.51 -6.46
N ARG A 172 -4.87 31.68 -6.06
CA ARG A 172 -3.66 32.25 -6.64
C ARG A 172 -2.51 32.14 -5.65
N SER A 173 -1.30 32.13 -6.17
CA SER A 173 -0.11 32.16 -5.33
C SER A 173 -0.16 33.37 -4.38
N LEU A 174 0.10 33.13 -3.10
CA LEU A 174 0.07 34.10 -2.01
C LEU A 174 -1.33 34.61 -1.58
N ASP A 175 -2.41 34.07 -2.13
CA ASP A 175 -3.75 34.36 -1.63
C ASP A 175 -3.97 33.71 -0.24
N GLU A 176 -4.64 34.42 0.64
CA GLU A 176 -5.22 33.86 1.85
C GLU A 176 -6.59 33.27 1.51
N VAL A 177 -6.73 31.97 1.66
CA VAL A 177 -7.97 31.25 1.32
C VAL A 177 -8.54 30.54 2.54
N VAL A 178 -9.86 30.43 2.57
CA VAL A 178 -10.58 29.70 3.61
C VAL A 178 -11.14 28.42 3.04
N ILE A 179 -10.80 27.29 3.68
CA ILE A 179 -11.39 25.99 3.43
C ILE A 179 -12.18 25.60 4.68
N ARG A 180 -13.46 25.29 4.53
CA ARG A 180 -14.32 24.83 5.62
C ARG A 180 -14.85 23.45 5.39
N GLY A 181 -15.03 22.72 6.47
CA GLY A 181 -15.58 21.39 6.44
C GLY A 181 -15.87 20.87 7.84
N TYR A 182 -16.32 19.64 7.89
CA TYR A 182 -16.58 18.92 9.14
C TYR A 182 -16.21 17.44 8.97
N VAL A 183 -16.03 16.75 10.09
CA VAL A 183 -15.89 15.30 10.13
C VAL A 183 -17.27 14.69 10.41
N GLY A 184 -17.66 13.75 9.57
CA GLY A 184 -18.93 13.07 9.64
C GLY A 184 -18.83 11.55 9.50
N ASN A 185 -19.95 10.86 9.65
CA ASN A 185 -20.07 9.45 9.32
C ASN A 185 -20.33 9.26 7.81
N ALA A 186 -20.43 8.02 7.36
CA ALA A 186 -20.70 7.69 5.94
C ALA A 186 -22.05 8.24 5.41
N LYS A 187 -23.00 8.65 6.32
CA LYS A 187 -24.28 9.23 5.95
C LYS A 187 -24.24 10.77 5.87
N GLY A 188 -23.13 11.38 6.23
CA GLY A 188 -22.96 12.83 6.26
C GLY A 188 -23.37 13.46 7.59
N ASP A 189 -23.74 12.69 8.62
CA ASP A 189 -24.06 13.25 9.92
C ASP A 189 -22.77 13.73 10.59
N VAL A 190 -22.81 14.94 11.17
CA VAL A 190 -21.65 15.52 11.87
C VAL A 190 -21.31 14.69 13.11
N LEU A 191 -20.05 14.36 13.27
CA LEU A 191 -19.52 13.72 14.48
C LEU A 191 -19.07 14.78 15.47
N SER A 192 -20.00 15.26 16.32
CA SER A 192 -19.74 16.31 17.32
C SER A 192 -18.71 15.90 18.37
N GLU A 193 -18.60 14.58 18.62
CA GLU A 193 -17.65 14.00 19.58
C GLU A 193 -16.26 13.73 18.95
N PHE A 194 -16.04 14.15 17.71
CA PHE A 194 -14.73 13.96 17.09
C PHE A 194 -13.70 14.86 17.74
N ASP A 195 -12.72 14.25 18.38
CA ASP A 195 -11.51 14.90 18.87
C ASP A 195 -10.33 14.37 18.08
N GLY A 196 -9.74 15.21 17.21
CA GLY A 196 -8.67 14.80 16.32
C GLY A 196 -8.21 15.92 15.41
N VAL A 197 -7.28 15.59 14.52
CA VAL A 197 -6.66 16.53 13.57
C VAL A 197 -7.08 16.16 12.15
N VAL A 198 -7.49 17.16 11.38
CA VAL A 198 -7.69 17.06 9.93
C VAL A 198 -6.58 17.82 9.25
N VAL A 199 -5.86 17.19 8.35
CA VAL A 199 -4.77 17.80 7.58
C VAL A 199 -5.18 17.88 6.12
N PRO A 200 -5.66 19.04 5.64
CA PRO A 200 -5.96 19.21 4.22
C PRO A 200 -4.67 19.31 3.41
N THR A 201 -4.64 18.68 2.24
CA THR A 201 -3.55 18.81 1.28
C THR A 201 -4.09 19.45 0.01
N VAL A 202 -3.44 20.51 -0.43
CA VAL A 202 -3.78 21.21 -1.67
C VAL A 202 -2.75 20.84 -2.73
N PHE A 203 -3.23 20.34 -3.86
CA PHE A 203 -2.39 20.03 -5.01
C PHE A 203 -2.61 21.09 -6.10
N ASP A 204 -1.53 21.50 -6.75
CA ASP A 204 -1.64 22.30 -7.97
C ASP A 204 -2.32 21.49 -9.09
N LYS A 205 -2.86 22.21 -10.09
CA LYS A 205 -3.48 21.57 -11.24
C LYS A 205 -2.48 20.66 -11.95
N ARG A 206 -2.98 19.56 -12.51
CA ARG A 206 -2.16 18.68 -13.35
C ARG A 206 -1.55 19.46 -14.51
N ALA A 207 -0.24 19.45 -14.61
CA ALA A 207 0.52 19.99 -15.73
C ALA A 207 1.15 18.83 -16.51
N SER A 208 1.13 18.93 -17.84
CA SER A 208 1.93 18.04 -18.69
C SER A 208 3.32 18.63 -18.83
N VAL A 209 4.33 17.89 -18.47
CA VAL A 209 5.73 18.27 -18.68
C VAL A 209 6.26 17.40 -19.80
N THR A 210 6.71 18.04 -20.89
CA THR A 210 7.46 17.33 -21.95
C THR A 210 8.93 17.31 -21.53
N THR A 211 9.45 16.12 -21.26
CA THR A 211 10.89 15.94 -21.04
C THR A 211 11.59 16.00 -22.40
N LEU A 212 12.69 16.72 -22.47
CA LEU A 212 13.60 16.64 -23.62
C LEU A 212 14.39 15.34 -23.47
N ASP A 213 14.25 14.45 -24.46
CA ASP A 213 15.06 13.25 -24.59
C ASP A 213 16.52 13.59 -24.91
#